data_e9e884617752e37c81e0701141e57e92
#
_entry.id   e9e884617752e37c81e0701141e57e92
#
_cell.length_a   1.000
_cell.length_b   1.000
_cell.length_c   1.000
_cell.angle_alpha   90.00
_cell.angle_beta   90.00
_cell.angle_gamma   90.00
#
_symmetry.space_group_name_H-M   'P 1'
#
loop_
_entity.id
_entity.type
_entity.pdbx_description
1 polymer ?
#
loop_
_entity_poly.entity_id
_entity_poly.type
_entity_poly.pdbx_seq_one_letter_code
_entity_poly.pdbx_strand_id
1 'polypeptide(L)'
;NIVQHTRLLMSQAKLSIIPVLEKAKKIMKGTNTKIVFENIYMMEEQKDCTVINLCEYLNSENMKVCIDMCHLYCQAHIYKKNIEEFLEKYLDKEKCKRQVYQIHFAYTANEDGYIDRRTHAIMHPDQETLNYDANLLCEYGMKDCNWVTEVSEKDYKTREDEANEIKMLSEYIEKNNI
;
A
#
# COMPACT_ATOMS: atom_id res chain seq x y z
N ASN A 1 -3.24 -7.07 -13.71
CA ASN A 1 -3.83 -6.30 -12.62
C ASN A 1 -3.98 -4.85 -13.05
N ILE A 2 -5.01 -4.18 -12.58
CA ILE A 2 -5.22 -2.74 -12.81
C ILE A 2 -5.20 -2.11 -11.42
N VAL A 3 -4.22 -1.25 -11.18
CA VAL A 3 -4.13 -0.46 -9.94
C VAL A 3 -4.88 0.86 -10.15
N GLN A 4 -5.73 1.21 -9.22
CA GLN A 4 -6.53 2.43 -9.25
C GLN A 4 -6.32 3.23 -7.97
N HIS A 5 -5.79 4.43 -8.13
CA HIS A 5 -5.69 5.38 -7.02
C HIS A 5 -7.07 5.95 -6.64
N THR A 6 -7.39 5.88 -5.36
CA THR A 6 -8.63 6.44 -4.83
C THR A 6 -8.39 7.85 -4.29
N ARG A 7 -8.65 8.87 -5.08
CA ARG A 7 -8.41 10.28 -4.69
C ARG A 7 -9.65 11.01 -4.14
N LEU A 8 -10.75 10.31 -3.86
CA LEU A 8 -11.98 10.93 -3.44
C LEU A 8 -12.22 10.77 -1.94
N LEU A 9 -12.74 11.82 -1.30
CA LEU A 9 -13.25 11.75 0.07
C LEU A 9 -14.25 10.60 0.19
N MET A 10 -14.21 9.83 1.26
CA MET A 10 -15.07 8.64 1.41
C MET A 10 -16.55 8.93 1.32
N SER A 11 -17.01 10.10 1.77
CA SER A 11 -18.40 10.52 1.60
C SER A 11 -18.77 10.75 0.13
N GLN A 12 -17.84 11.28 -0.65
CA GLN A 12 -17.99 11.44 -2.11
C GLN A 12 -17.66 10.14 -2.85
N ALA A 13 -16.74 9.33 -2.32
CA ALA A 13 -16.40 8.03 -2.86
C ALA A 13 -17.58 7.06 -2.80
N LYS A 14 -18.38 7.07 -1.74
CA LYS A 14 -19.65 6.31 -1.68
C LYS A 14 -20.56 6.59 -2.86
N LEU A 15 -20.64 7.86 -3.29
CA LEU A 15 -21.53 8.27 -4.37
C LEU A 15 -20.95 8.02 -5.76
N SER A 16 -19.63 8.07 -5.92
CA SER A 16 -18.99 7.99 -7.25
C SER A 16 -18.27 6.66 -7.51
N ILE A 17 -17.70 6.01 -6.49
CA ILE A 17 -16.99 4.74 -6.66
C ILE A 17 -17.95 3.55 -6.75
N ILE A 18 -19.02 3.50 -5.96
CA ILE A 18 -19.94 2.34 -5.95
C ILE A 18 -20.50 2.02 -7.33
N PRO A 19 -21.04 2.98 -8.11
CA PRO A 19 -21.49 2.68 -9.47
C PRO A 19 -20.40 2.18 -10.40
N VAL A 20 -19.17 2.70 -10.24
CA VAL A 20 -18.00 2.24 -11.01
C VAL A 20 -17.64 0.82 -10.63
N LEU A 21 -17.63 0.50 -9.33
CA LEU A 21 -17.35 -0.83 -8.81
C LEU A 21 -18.39 -1.85 -9.29
N GLU A 22 -19.67 -1.51 -9.24
CA GLU A 22 -20.74 -2.39 -9.71
C GLU A 22 -20.65 -2.64 -11.23
N LYS A 23 -20.26 -1.62 -12.01
CA LYS A 23 -20.01 -1.79 -13.44
C LYS A 23 -18.75 -2.65 -13.69
N ALA A 24 -17.69 -2.41 -12.95
CA ALA A 24 -16.47 -3.20 -13.03
C ALA A 24 -16.72 -4.67 -12.67
N LYS A 25 -17.47 -4.97 -11.60
CA LYS A 25 -17.88 -6.34 -11.25
C LYS A 25 -18.59 -7.05 -12.40
N LYS A 26 -19.50 -6.34 -13.08
CA LYS A 26 -20.22 -6.93 -14.22
C LYS A 26 -19.31 -7.24 -15.40
N ILE A 27 -18.38 -6.35 -15.71
CA ILE A 27 -17.42 -6.52 -16.82
C ILE A 27 -16.44 -7.66 -16.51
N MET A 28 -16.04 -7.81 -15.26
CA MET A 28 -15.05 -8.80 -14.84
C MET A 28 -15.63 -10.17 -14.51
N LYS A 29 -16.95 -10.31 -14.51
CA LYS A 29 -17.60 -11.59 -14.25
C LYS A 29 -17.14 -12.65 -15.25
N GLY A 30 -16.54 -13.72 -14.73
CA GLY A 30 -16.01 -14.83 -15.55
C GLY A 30 -14.58 -14.59 -16.08
N THR A 31 -13.91 -13.52 -15.65
CA THR A 31 -12.48 -13.29 -15.93
C THR A 31 -11.63 -13.57 -14.68
N ASN A 32 -10.35 -13.88 -14.90
CA ASN A 32 -9.37 -14.00 -13.80
C ASN A 32 -8.70 -12.64 -13.47
N THR A 33 -9.21 -11.55 -14.01
CA THR A 33 -8.66 -10.21 -13.78
C THR A 33 -9.10 -9.70 -12.40
N LYS A 34 -8.16 -9.09 -11.68
CA LYS A 34 -8.44 -8.41 -10.40
C LYS A 34 -8.26 -6.91 -10.56
N ILE A 35 -9.14 -6.14 -9.96
CA ILE A 35 -8.93 -4.71 -9.75
C ILE A 35 -8.39 -4.55 -8.34
N VAL A 36 -7.29 -3.82 -8.23
CA VAL A 36 -6.62 -3.57 -6.98
C VAL A 36 -6.70 -2.07 -6.70
N PHE A 37 -7.21 -1.72 -5.54
CA PHE A 37 -7.37 -0.33 -5.10
C PHE A 37 -6.28 -0.01 -4.08
N GLU A 38 -5.55 1.04 -4.37
CA GLU A 38 -4.43 1.48 -3.54
C GLU A 38 -4.89 2.49 -2.49
N ASN A 39 -4.34 2.37 -1.27
CA ASN A 39 -4.44 3.43 -0.28
C ASN A 39 -3.67 4.64 -0.81
N ILE A 40 -4.23 5.82 -0.62
CA ILE A 40 -3.57 7.05 -1.05
C ILE A 40 -2.88 7.73 0.13
N TYR A 41 -1.83 8.53 -0.19
CA TYR A 41 -1.39 9.54 0.76
C TYR A 41 -2.53 10.51 1.02
N MET A 42 -2.65 10.97 2.26
CA MET A 42 -3.78 11.78 2.66
C MET A 42 -3.34 13.20 2.96
N MET A 43 -4.15 14.14 2.54
CA MET A 43 -4.20 15.45 3.20
C MET A 43 -5.05 15.32 4.48
N GLU A 44 -4.87 16.21 5.44
CA GLU A 44 -5.59 16.14 6.72
C GLU A 44 -7.13 16.12 6.53
N GLU A 45 -7.62 16.73 5.46
CA GLU A 45 -9.02 16.75 5.07
C GLU A 45 -9.56 15.39 4.58
N GLN A 46 -8.68 14.41 4.35
CA GLN A 46 -9.02 13.11 3.75
C GLN A 46 -8.92 11.94 4.74
N LYS A 47 -8.96 12.22 6.04
CA LYS A 47 -8.79 11.22 7.13
C LYS A 47 -9.68 9.98 7.01
N ASP A 48 -10.80 10.09 6.30
CA ASP A 48 -11.73 8.97 6.13
C ASP A 48 -11.34 7.98 5.02
N CYS A 49 -10.27 8.26 4.27
CA CYS A 49 -9.78 7.40 3.17
C CYS A 49 -8.67 6.45 3.61
N THR A 50 -8.81 5.82 4.77
CA THR A 50 -7.83 4.86 5.28
C THR A 50 -7.95 3.50 4.59
N VAL A 51 -6.88 2.69 4.69
CA VAL A 51 -6.87 1.29 4.23
C VAL A 51 -8.03 0.49 4.81
N ILE A 52 -8.40 0.74 6.06
CA ILE A 52 -9.52 0.07 6.73
C ILE A 52 -10.82 0.28 5.97
N ASN A 53 -11.08 1.53 5.60
CA ASN A 53 -12.30 1.86 4.86
C ASN A 53 -12.31 1.18 3.48
N LEU A 54 -11.17 1.08 2.81
CA LEU A 54 -11.06 0.32 1.56
C LEU A 54 -11.40 -1.17 1.77
N CYS A 55 -10.84 -1.79 2.81
CA CYS A 55 -11.13 -3.19 3.14
C CYS A 55 -12.61 -3.45 3.46
N GLU A 56 -13.34 -2.50 4.00
CA GLU A 56 -14.78 -2.63 4.24
C GLU A 56 -15.62 -2.60 2.97
N TYR A 57 -15.18 -1.83 1.97
CA TYR A 57 -15.92 -1.68 0.70
C TYR A 57 -15.60 -2.73 -0.34
N LEU A 58 -14.39 -3.26 -0.34
CA LEU A 58 -13.86 -4.11 -1.40
C LEU A 58 -13.99 -5.61 -1.09
N ASN A 59 -14.99 -5.99 -0.31
CA ASN A 59 -15.23 -7.39 0.07
C ASN A 59 -15.75 -8.22 -1.11
N SER A 60 -14.92 -8.46 -2.12
CA SER A 60 -15.23 -9.34 -3.23
C SER A 60 -13.98 -10.07 -3.74
N GLU A 61 -14.15 -11.23 -4.37
CA GLU A 61 -13.03 -12.03 -4.89
C GLU A 61 -12.19 -11.29 -5.94
N ASN A 62 -12.83 -10.42 -6.73
CA ASN A 62 -12.19 -9.72 -7.86
C ASN A 62 -11.76 -8.29 -7.53
N MET A 63 -12.03 -7.82 -6.33
CA MET A 63 -11.66 -6.49 -5.86
C MET A 63 -10.81 -6.64 -4.63
N LYS A 64 -9.59 -6.16 -4.71
CA LYS A 64 -8.58 -6.31 -3.67
C LYS A 64 -7.96 -4.95 -3.34
N VAL A 65 -7.20 -4.92 -2.28
CA VAL A 65 -6.46 -3.74 -1.83
C VAL A 65 -5.00 -3.89 -2.22
N CYS A 66 -4.41 -2.81 -2.70
CA CYS A 66 -2.98 -2.58 -2.72
C CYS A 66 -2.62 -1.70 -1.52
N ILE A 67 -1.63 -2.09 -0.78
CA ILE A 67 -1.05 -1.26 0.28
C ILE A 67 0.24 -0.66 -0.23
N ASP A 68 0.29 0.67 -0.25
CA ASP A 68 1.52 1.42 -0.42
C ASP A 68 2.06 1.78 0.97
N MET A 69 3.28 1.33 1.26
CA MET A 69 3.92 1.51 2.56
C MET A 69 4.21 2.98 2.86
N CYS A 70 4.65 3.75 1.87
CA CYS A 70 4.88 5.18 2.03
C CYS A 70 3.61 5.93 2.40
N HIS A 71 2.48 5.53 1.81
CA HIS A 71 1.17 6.11 2.12
C HIS A 71 0.71 5.75 3.54
N LEU A 72 1.06 4.56 4.07
CA LEU A 72 0.78 4.22 5.47
C LEU A 72 1.52 5.13 6.45
N TYR A 73 2.79 5.41 6.21
CA TYR A 73 3.57 6.34 7.01
C TYR A 73 2.95 7.74 7.02
N CYS A 74 2.53 8.23 5.85
CA CYS A 74 1.85 9.51 5.75
C CYS A 74 0.54 9.54 6.53
N GLN A 75 -0.23 8.46 6.45
CA GLN A 75 -1.47 8.33 7.20
C GLN A 75 -1.21 8.30 8.71
N ALA A 76 -0.22 7.54 9.17
CA ALA A 76 0.18 7.49 10.57
C ALA A 76 0.53 8.88 11.10
N HIS A 77 1.33 9.63 10.35
CA HIS A 77 1.69 11.01 10.70
C HIS A 77 0.47 11.93 10.83
N ILE A 78 -0.46 11.91 9.87
CA ILE A 78 -1.71 12.70 9.92
C ILE A 78 -2.52 12.36 11.18
N TYR A 79 -2.52 11.10 11.59
CA TYR A 79 -3.17 10.68 12.83
C TYR A 79 -2.32 10.91 14.10
N LYS A 80 -1.15 11.55 13.97
CA LYS A 80 -0.20 11.83 15.06
C LYS A 80 0.18 10.57 15.83
N LYS A 81 0.53 9.52 15.10
CA LYS A 81 0.93 8.21 15.59
C LYS A 81 2.21 7.77 14.93
N ASN A 82 3.00 6.95 15.63
CA ASN A 82 4.00 6.14 14.95
C ASN A 82 3.31 5.05 14.12
N ILE A 83 4.06 4.39 13.26
CA ILE A 83 3.49 3.43 12.32
C ILE A 83 2.87 2.22 13.04
N GLU A 84 3.50 1.70 14.09
CA GLU A 84 3.00 0.55 14.85
C GLU A 84 1.66 0.87 15.51
N GLU A 85 1.57 2.00 16.24
CA GLU A 85 0.33 2.44 16.87
C GLU A 85 -0.79 2.70 15.86
N PHE A 86 -0.42 3.17 14.66
CA PHE A 86 -1.38 3.38 13.59
C PHE A 86 -1.92 2.05 13.08
N LEU A 87 -1.04 1.10 12.78
CA LEU A 87 -1.43 -0.22 12.29
C LEU A 87 -2.25 -0.98 13.33
N GLU A 88 -1.80 -1.00 14.60
CA GLU A 88 -2.53 -1.65 15.69
C GLU A 88 -3.95 -1.12 15.85
N LYS A 89 -4.11 0.19 15.72
CA LYS A 89 -5.42 0.83 15.91
C LYS A 89 -6.35 0.68 14.71
N TYR A 90 -5.80 0.71 13.50
CA TYR A 90 -6.60 0.90 12.29
C TYR A 90 -6.58 -0.28 11.31
N LEU A 91 -5.68 -1.25 11.47
CA LEU A 91 -5.60 -2.42 10.61
C LEU A 91 -6.07 -3.68 11.34
N ASP A 92 -6.99 -4.38 10.71
CA ASP A 92 -7.45 -5.69 11.14
C ASP A 92 -6.66 -6.77 10.36
N LYS A 93 -5.87 -7.57 11.07
CA LYS A 93 -5.00 -8.61 10.50
C LYS A 93 -5.76 -9.58 9.61
N GLU A 94 -6.94 -10.02 10.04
CA GLU A 94 -7.75 -10.98 9.29
C GLU A 94 -8.34 -10.36 8.02
N LYS A 95 -8.72 -9.09 8.06
CA LYS A 95 -9.17 -8.36 6.86
C LYS A 95 -8.01 -8.14 5.90
N CYS A 96 -6.85 -7.72 6.38
CA CYS A 96 -5.66 -7.54 5.55
C CYS A 96 -5.29 -8.84 4.82
N LYS A 97 -5.20 -9.95 5.55
CA LYS A 97 -4.88 -11.26 4.98
C LYS A 97 -5.83 -11.68 3.86
N ARG A 98 -7.12 -11.35 3.96
CA ARG A 98 -8.11 -11.73 2.94
C ARG A 98 -8.19 -10.77 1.76
N GLN A 99 -7.90 -9.50 1.96
CA GLN A 99 -8.23 -8.45 1.01
C GLN A 99 -7.02 -7.77 0.38
N VAL A 100 -5.90 -7.72 1.07
CA VAL A 100 -4.67 -7.22 0.49
C VAL A 100 -4.14 -8.25 -0.50
N TYR A 101 -3.86 -7.79 -1.70
CA TYR A 101 -3.35 -8.61 -2.79
C TYR A 101 -1.96 -8.18 -3.25
N GLN A 102 -1.67 -6.91 -3.12
CA GLN A 102 -0.43 -6.31 -3.58
C GLN A 102 0.09 -5.30 -2.56
N ILE A 103 1.38 -5.20 -2.47
CA ILE A 103 2.08 -4.21 -1.67
C ILE A 103 2.96 -3.41 -2.63
N HIS A 104 2.87 -2.09 -2.58
CA HIS A 104 3.89 -1.20 -3.11
C HIS A 104 4.88 -0.92 -1.99
N PHE A 105 6.10 -1.37 -2.19
CA PHE A 105 7.11 -1.39 -1.15
C PHE A 105 8.27 -0.48 -1.51
N ALA A 106 8.43 0.57 -0.74
CA ALA A 106 9.51 1.53 -0.81
C ALA A 106 9.59 2.30 0.52
N TYR A 107 10.67 3.01 0.73
CA TYR A 107 10.90 3.81 1.92
C TYR A 107 10.44 5.26 1.74
N THR A 108 10.07 5.89 2.83
CA THR A 108 9.86 7.34 2.89
C THR A 108 10.68 7.94 4.03
N ALA A 109 11.58 8.87 3.70
CA ALA A 109 12.40 9.58 4.67
C ALA A 109 11.66 10.76 5.33
N ASN A 110 10.36 10.84 5.18
CA ASN A 110 9.60 12.04 5.52
C ASN A 110 9.14 12.01 6.97
N GLU A 111 9.99 12.48 7.87
CA GLU A 111 9.66 12.62 9.30
C GLU A 111 8.47 13.58 9.54
N ASP A 112 8.19 14.48 8.60
CA ASP A 112 7.13 15.48 8.72
C ASP A 112 5.77 15.04 8.14
N GLY A 113 5.66 13.81 7.61
CA GLY A 113 4.44 13.29 6.98
C GLY A 113 4.00 14.05 5.72
N TYR A 114 4.80 14.98 5.27
CA TYR A 114 4.56 15.71 4.04
C TYR A 114 5.19 14.96 2.88
N ILE A 115 4.38 14.56 1.91
CA ILE A 115 4.89 13.92 0.70
C ILE A 115 5.54 14.97 -0.19
N ASP A 116 6.84 15.16 -0.02
CA ASP A 116 7.66 15.72 -1.07
C ASP A 116 7.98 14.60 -2.07
N ARG A 117 7.78 14.84 -3.35
CA ARG A 117 8.13 13.90 -4.43
C ARG A 117 9.59 13.44 -4.40
N ARG A 118 10.46 14.15 -3.69
CA ARG A 118 11.88 13.82 -3.53
C ARG A 118 12.19 12.86 -2.40
N THR A 119 11.23 12.68 -1.48
CA THR A 119 11.39 11.83 -0.30
C THR A 119 10.39 10.69 -0.23
N HIS A 120 9.44 10.67 -1.15
CA HIS A 120 8.43 9.63 -1.29
C HIS A 120 8.92 8.54 -2.24
N ALA A 121 8.69 7.30 -1.86
CA ALA A 121 9.04 6.13 -2.63
C ALA A 121 10.54 6.10 -3.01
N ILE A 122 11.41 6.26 -2.02
CA ILE A 122 12.86 6.13 -2.20
C ILE A 122 13.32 4.73 -1.79
N MET A 123 14.53 4.35 -2.17
CA MET A 123 15.17 3.11 -1.72
C MET A 123 15.36 3.14 -0.19
N HIS A 124 15.18 2.00 0.48
CA HIS A 124 15.52 1.86 1.89
C HIS A 124 17.01 2.16 2.12
N PRO A 125 17.37 2.86 3.19
CA PRO A 125 18.76 3.25 3.44
C PRO A 125 19.67 2.04 3.69
N ASP A 126 19.12 0.97 4.24
CA ASP A 126 19.84 -0.26 4.57
C ASP A 126 18.89 -1.46 4.73
N GLN A 127 19.50 -2.65 4.85
CA GLN A 127 18.77 -3.91 5.02
C GLN A 127 17.98 -3.99 6.33
N GLU A 128 18.43 -3.33 7.40
CA GLU A 128 17.77 -3.36 8.70
C GLU A 128 16.44 -2.62 8.65
N THR A 129 16.43 -1.43 8.05
CA THR A 129 15.22 -0.62 7.83
C THR A 129 14.23 -1.36 6.93
N LEU A 130 14.71 -1.96 5.83
CA LEU A 130 13.87 -2.77 4.95
C LEU A 130 13.24 -3.95 5.70
N ASN A 131 14.04 -4.68 6.49
CA ASN A 131 13.55 -5.82 7.27
C ASN A 131 12.50 -5.41 8.29
N TYR A 132 12.67 -4.24 8.92
CA TYR A 132 11.70 -3.70 9.86
C TYR A 132 10.34 -3.47 9.18
N ASP A 133 10.31 -2.75 8.07
CA ASP A 133 9.09 -2.45 7.32
C ASP A 133 8.42 -3.71 6.78
N ALA A 134 9.21 -4.64 6.26
CA ALA A 134 8.70 -5.91 5.75
C ALA A 134 8.12 -6.80 6.87
N ASN A 135 8.78 -6.90 8.02
CA ASN A 135 8.26 -7.63 9.18
C ASN A 135 6.93 -7.04 9.65
N LEU A 136 6.84 -5.73 9.71
CA LEU A 136 5.64 -5.02 10.13
C LEU A 136 4.43 -5.41 9.25
N LEU A 137 4.60 -5.41 7.93
CA LEU A 137 3.54 -5.82 7.00
C LEU A 137 3.19 -7.32 7.13
N CYS A 138 4.20 -8.16 7.32
CA CYS A 138 4.00 -9.60 7.53
C CYS A 138 3.22 -9.91 8.81
N GLU A 139 3.46 -9.18 9.90
CA GLU A 139 2.70 -9.31 11.17
C GLU A 139 1.22 -9.00 11.00
N TYR A 140 0.87 -8.14 10.04
CA TYR A 140 -0.50 -7.82 9.68
C TYR A 140 -1.09 -8.74 8.60
N GLY A 141 -0.46 -9.89 8.34
CA GLY A 141 -1.02 -10.96 7.49
C GLY A 141 -0.78 -10.76 6.01
N MET A 142 0.15 -9.89 5.63
CA MET A 142 0.45 -9.55 4.23
C MET A 142 1.62 -10.35 3.64
N LYS A 143 2.05 -11.40 4.34
CA LYS A 143 3.15 -12.26 3.93
C LYS A 143 2.99 -12.83 2.51
N ASP A 144 1.78 -13.30 2.18
CA ASP A 144 1.47 -13.99 0.92
C ASP A 144 1.02 -13.03 -0.20
N CYS A 145 1.23 -11.73 -0.05
CA CYS A 145 0.88 -10.73 -1.05
C CYS A 145 1.92 -10.65 -2.18
N ASN A 146 1.54 -10.01 -3.29
CA ASN A 146 2.49 -9.67 -4.33
C ASN A 146 3.27 -8.42 -3.91
N TRP A 147 4.55 -8.55 -3.68
CA TRP A 147 5.44 -7.45 -3.35
C TRP A 147 5.98 -6.82 -4.63
N VAL A 148 5.79 -5.53 -4.76
CA VAL A 148 6.24 -4.74 -5.90
C VAL A 148 7.05 -3.57 -5.37
N THR A 149 8.31 -3.47 -5.75
CA THR A 149 9.12 -2.29 -5.44
C THR A 149 8.63 -1.10 -6.26
N GLU A 150 8.46 0.03 -5.61
CA GLU A 150 8.03 1.28 -6.26
C GLU A 150 8.98 2.41 -5.87
N VAL A 151 10.22 2.32 -6.33
CA VAL A 151 11.26 3.29 -6.02
C VAL A 151 11.32 4.37 -7.08
N SER A 152 11.27 5.63 -6.64
CA SER A 152 11.49 6.79 -7.49
C SER A 152 12.97 6.94 -7.81
N GLU A 153 13.35 6.60 -9.02
CA GLU A 153 14.73 6.65 -9.47
C GLU A 153 15.27 8.07 -9.60
N LYS A 154 16.47 8.28 -9.09
CA LYS A 154 17.24 9.52 -9.34
C LYS A 154 17.79 9.54 -10.76
N ASP A 155 18.18 8.39 -11.29
CA ASP A 155 18.63 8.21 -12.67
C ASP A 155 17.89 7.05 -13.35
N TYR A 156 16.90 7.39 -14.16
CA TYR A 156 16.11 6.41 -14.93
C TYR A 156 16.91 5.61 -15.95
N LYS A 157 18.17 5.98 -16.22
CA LYS A 157 19.01 5.23 -17.17
C LYS A 157 19.69 4.04 -16.52
N THR A 158 20.12 4.20 -15.27
CA THR A 158 20.83 3.14 -14.53
C THR A 158 19.87 2.25 -13.76
N ARG A 159 18.76 2.81 -13.23
CA ARG A 159 17.82 2.14 -12.34
C ARG A 159 18.51 1.44 -11.18
N GLU A 160 19.55 2.07 -10.65
CA GLU A 160 20.39 1.48 -9.62
C GLU A 160 19.69 1.38 -8.27
N ASP A 161 18.92 2.41 -7.90
CA ASP A 161 18.16 2.44 -6.65
C ASP A 161 17.11 1.32 -6.63
N GLU A 162 16.36 1.13 -7.73
CA GLU A 162 15.38 0.05 -7.84
C GLU A 162 16.04 -1.35 -7.83
N ALA A 163 17.16 -1.51 -8.52
CA ALA A 163 17.88 -2.78 -8.55
C ALA A 163 18.41 -3.17 -7.15
N ASN A 164 18.91 -2.20 -6.38
CA ASN A 164 19.35 -2.43 -5.01
C ASN A 164 18.18 -2.75 -4.08
N GLU A 165 17.05 -2.06 -4.22
CA GLU A 165 15.83 -2.35 -3.46
C GLU A 165 15.34 -3.78 -3.72
N ILE A 166 15.26 -4.19 -4.98
CA ILE A 166 14.87 -5.56 -5.37
C ILE A 166 15.81 -6.59 -4.75
N LYS A 167 17.11 -6.32 -4.76
CA LYS A 167 18.10 -7.23 -4.15
C LYS A 167 17.86 -7.38 -2.65
N MET A 168 17.73 -6.28 -1.92
CA MET A 168 17.49 -6.30 -0.47
C MET A 168 16.18 -7.02 -0.13
N LEU A 169 15.12 -6.76 -0.89
CA LEU A 169 13.83 -7.41 -0.70
C LEU A 169 13.90 -8.91 -1.02
N SER A 170 14.63 -9.31 -2.06
CA SER A 170 14.84 -10.73 -2.39
C SER A 170 15.58 -11.48 -1.27
N GLU A 171 16.61 -10.87 -0.70
CA GLU A 171 17.33 -11.44 0.44
C GLU A 171 16.44 -11.62 1.68
N TYR A 172 15.54 -10.67 1.92
CA TYR A 172 14.55 -10.77 2.99
C TYR A 172 13.55 -11.92 2.75
N ILE A 173 13.00 -12.01 1.53
CA ILE A 173 12.02 -13.03 1.12
C ILE A 173 12.63 -14.43 1.26
N GLU A 174 13.83 -14.65 0.72
CA GLU A 174 14.55 -15.93 0.79
C GLU A 174 14.82 -16.36 2.24
N LYS A 175 15.30 -15.43 3.07
CA LYS A 175 15.62 -15.69 4.49
C LYS A 175 14.40 -16.09 5.31
N ASN A 176 13.23 -15.53 5.02
CA ASN A 176 11.99 -15.71 5.78
C ASN A 176 11.04 -16.73 5.16
N ASN A 177 11.40 -17.37 4.05
CA ASN A 177 10.55 -18.30 3.30
C ASN A 177 9.17 -17.72 2.96
N ILE A 178 9.17 -16.53 2.38
CA ILE A 178 7.98 -15.80 1.96
C ILE A 178 7.76 -16.00 0.45
#